data_ed258bb29c89ff117040bb2b5a356272
#
_entry.id   ed258bb29c89ff117040bb2b5a356272
#
_cell.length_a   1.000
_cell.length_b   1.000
_cell.length_c   1.000
_cell.angle_alpha   90.00
_cell.angle_beta   90.00
_cell.angle_gamma   90.00
#
_symmetry.space_group_name_H-M   'P 1'
#
loop_
_entity.id
_entity.type
_entity.pdbx_description
1 polymer ?
#
loop_
_entity_poly.entity_id
_entity_poly.type
_entity_poly.pdbx_seq_one_letter_code
_entity_poly.pdbx_strand_id
1 'polypeptide(L)'
;MSNYKLTTEQKNMISTISRALPHLRKEIHISQTELAHKVGVSRQMISLIERQLQPMTWTLFLAIVFFFKCNNDFEKGRKKIAQKYPNAVEQLLLLEYRMNEKEEEDGNCGC
;
A
#
# COMPACT_ATOMS: atom_id res chain seq x y z
N MET A 1 -18.68 10.68 8.28
CA MET A 1 -18.05 10.10 7.11
C MET A 1 -17.48 8.73 7.34
N SER A 2 -17.62 8.24 8.50
CA SER A 2 -17.00 6.98 8.89
C SER A 2 -17.95 5.80 8.80
N ASN A 3 -19.09 5.94 8.12
CA ASN A 3 -20.04 4.86 7.97
C ASN A 3 -19.65 3.83 6.92
N TYR A 4 -18.51 4.02 6.31
CA TYR A 4 -17.98 3.08 5.36
C TYR A 4 -17.43 1.86 6.07
N LYS A 5 -18.11 0.74 5.88
CA LYS A 5 -17.54 -0.53 6.31
C LYS A 5 -16.65 -1.07 5.21
N LEU A 6 -15.42 -1.39 5.58
CA LEU A 6 -14.51 -2.03 4.65
C LEU A 6 -14.98 -3.44 4.33
N THR A 7 -14.85 -3.85 3.07
CA THR A 7 -15.11 -5.22 2.67
C THR A 7 -14.06 -6.14 3.27
N THR A 8 -14.36 -7.44 3.29
CA THR A 8 -13.38 -8.45 3.72
C THR A 8 -12.12 -8.37 2.86
N GLU A 9 -12.29 -8.19 1.55
CA GLU A 9 -11.17 -8.05 0.62
C GLU A 9 -10.29 -6.86 0.99
N GLN A 10 -10.89 -5.70 1.27
CA GLN A 10 -10.14 -4.50 1.66
C GLN A 10 -9.37 -4.72 2.97
N LYS A 11 -10.01 -5.36 3.96
CA LYS A 11 -9.34 -5.67 5.23
C LYS A 11 -8.14 -6.58 5.01
N ASN A 12 -8.27 -7.57 4.15
CA ASN A 12 -7.19 -8.50 3.82
C ASN A 12 -6.02 -7.78 3.14
N MET A 13 -6.32 -6.88 2.22
CA MET A 13 -5.30 -6.07 1.54
C MET A 13 -4.54 -5.21 2.54
N ILE A 14 -5.24 -4.55 3.44
CA ILE A 14 -4.65 -3.73 4.50
C ILE A 14 -3.72 -4.58 5.37
N SER A 15 -4.21 -5.72 5.84
CA SER A 15 -3.45 -6.62 6.69
C SER A 15 -2.17 -7.12 6.00
N THR A 16 -2.28 -7.52 4.75
CA THR A 16 -1.15 -8.01 3.96
C THR A 16 -0.06 -6.95 3.84
N ILE A 17 -0.44 -5.73 3.49
CA ILE A 17 0.52 -4.63 3.33
C ILE A 17 1.10 -4.21 4.68
N SER A 18 0.30 -4.18 5.75
CA SER A 18 0.80 -3.86 7.10
C SER A 18 1.93 -4.79 7.52
N ARG A 19 1.78 -6.09 7.28
CA ARG A 19 2.82 -7.08 7.61
C ARG A 19 4.07 -6.91 6.79
N ALA A 20 3.91 -6.57 5.51
CA ALA A 20 5.03 -6.42 4.60
C ALA A 20 5.74 -5.06 4.76
N LEU A 21 5.11 -4.10 5.40
CA LEU A 21 5.57 -2.71 5.41
C LEU A 21 7.01 -2.52 5.88
N PRO A 22 7.49 -3.17 6.97
CA PRO A 22 8.90 -3.02 7.36
C PRO A 22 9.87 -3.43 6.25
N HIS A 23 9.55 -4.49 5.52
CA HIS A 23 10.41 -4.99 4.44
C HIS A 23 10.32 -4.09 3.21
N LEU A 24 9.15 -3.57 2.90
CA LEU A 24 8.97 -2.61 1.82
C LEU A 24 9.82 -1.36 2.06
N ARG A 25 9.80 -0.85 3.30
CA ARG A 25 10.62 0.31 3.67
C ARG A 25 12.11 0.02 3.53
N LYS A 26 12.55 -1.13 4.05
CA LYS A 26 13.96 -1.50 4.01
C LYS A 26 14.48 -1.61 2.59
N GLU A 27 13.65 -2.11 1.69
CA GLU A 27 14.04 -2.29 0.30
C GLU A 27 14.34 -0.96 -0.40
N ILE A 28 13.66 0.11 0.00
CA ILE A 28 13.91 1.45 -0.56
C ILE A 28 14.69 2.34 0.40
N HIS A 29 15.22 1.76 1.48
CA HIS A 29 16.11 2.43 2.43
C HIS A 29 15.51 3.67 3.11
N ILE A 30 14.25 3.58 3.52
CA ILE A 30 13.61 4.67 4.26
C ILE A 30 13.24 4.25 5.67
N SER A 31 13.27 5.23 6.58
CA SER A 31 12.91 5.04 7.98
C SER A 31 11.38 5.14 8.15
N GLN A 32 10.91 4.75 9.34
CA GLN A 32 9.52 4.97 9.72
C GLN A 32 9.17 6.46 9.69
N THR A 33 10.09 7.32 10.14
CA THR A 33 9.89 8.77 10.15
C THR A 33 9.74 9.30 8.73
N GLU A 34 10.58 8.86 7.81
CA GLU A 34 10.50 9.29 6.43
C GLU A 34 9.19 8.87 5.76
N LEU A 35 8.80 7.60 5.96
CA LEU A 35 7.52 7.13 5.42
C LEU A 35 6.36 7.91 6.00
N ALA A 36 6.35 8.11 7.33
CA ALA A 36 5.29 8.85 8.00
C ALA A 36 5.15 10.25 7.42
N HIS A 37 6.27 10.93 7.21
CA HIS A 37 6.28 12.26 6.62
C HIS A 37 5.70 12.26 5.21
N LYS A 38 6.06 11.27 4.39
CA LYS A 38 5.60 11.17 3.01
C LYS A 38 4.10 10.90 2.89
N VAL A 39 3.53 10.13 3.80
CA VAL A 39 2.11 9.77 3.73
C VAL A 39 1.23 10.59 4.70
N GLY A 40 1.82 11.51 5.45
CA GLY A 40 1.07 12.47 6.24
C GLY A 40 0.55 11.98 7.58
N VAL A 41 1.27 11.07 8.24
CA VAL A 41 0.91 10.58 9.57
C VAL A 41 2.11 10.67 10.50
N SER A 42 1.92 10.38 11.79
CA SER A 42 3.01 10.37 12.76
C SER A 42 3.86 9.10 12.62
N ARG A 43 5.14 9.18 13.02
CA ARG A 43 5.99 8.00 13.09
C ARG A 43 5.39 6.93 14.01
N GLN A 44 4.78 7.37 15.11
CA GLN A 44 4.15 6.46 16.07
C GLN A 44 3.05 5.64 15.38
N MET A 45 2.26 6.27 14.51
CA MET A 45 1.21 5.56 13.76
C MET A 45 1.82 4.48 12.87
N ILE A 46 2.90 4.78 12.15
CA ILE A 46 3.59 3.78 11.31
C ILE A 46 4.10 2.63 12.18
N SER A 47 4.70 2.94 13.32
CA SER A 47 5.19 1.92 14.24
C SER A 47 4.08 0.98 14.72
N LEU A 48 2.94 1.55 15.10
CA LEU A 48 1.78 0.75 15.56
C LEU A 48 1.24 -0.15 14.44
N ILE A 49 1.19 0.37 13.23
CA ILE A 49 0.72 -0.39 12.07
C ILE A 49 1.66 -1.56 11.78
N GLU A 50 2.96 -1.32 11.77
CA GLU A 50 3.96 -2.35 11.49
C GLU A 50 3.98 -3.45 12.55
N ARG A 51 3.67 -3.10 13.80
CA ARG A 51 3.56 -4.07 14.88
C ARG A 51 2.17 -4.72 14.94
N GLN A 52 1.27 -4.32 14.05
CA GLN A 52 -0.09 -4.83 13.94
C GLN A 52 -0.95 -4.56 15.17
N LEU A 53 -0.65 -3.45 15.85
CA LEU A 53 -1.40 -2.97 17.00
C LEU A 53 -2.47 -1.97 16.60
N GLN A 54 -2.42 -1.46 15.37
CA GLN A 54 -3.35 -0.49 14.84
C GLN A 54 -3.61 -0.81 13.36
N PRO A 55 -4.87 -1.01 12.94
CA PRO A 55 -5.16 -1.19 11.51
C PRO A 55 -5.04 0.14 10.78
N MET A 56 -4.67 0.08 9.50
CA MET A 56 -4.67 1.25 8.64
C MET A 56 -6.09 1.59 8.22
N THR A 57 -6.38 2.89 8.07
CA THR A 57 -7.56 3.31 7.34
C THR A 57 -7.35 3.00 5.85
N TRP A 58 -8.46 2.91 5.12
CA TRP A 58 -8.38 2.70 3.67
C TRP A 58 -7.62 3.83 2.98
N THR A 59 -7.85 5.07 3.40
CA THR A 59 -7.17 6.25 2.86
C THR A 59 -5.65 6.16 3.05
N LEU A 60 -5.20 5.78 4.24
CA LEU A 60 -3.77 5.63 4.51
C LEU A 60 -3.17 4.48 3.71
N PHE A 61 -3.90 3.37 3.59
CA PHE A 61 -3.49 2.24 2.76
C PHE A 61 -3.24 2.70 1.31
N LEU A 62 -4.18 3.44 0.73
CA LEU A 62 -4.03 3.94 -0.64
C LEU A 62 -2.85 4.89 -0.77
N ALA A 63 -2.62 5.75 0.22
CA ALA A 63 -1.47 6.67 0.21
C ALA A 63 -0.15 5.90 0.24
N ILE A 64 -0.06 4.87 1.05
CA ILE A 64 1.14 4.02 1.16
C ILE A 64 1.38 3.27 -0.15
N VAL A 65 0.34 2.66 -0.71
CA VAL A 65 0.44 1.96 -1.99
C VAL A 65 0.93 2.90 -3.09
N PHE A 66 0.32 4.08 -3.18
CA PHE A 66 0.69 5.08 -4.17
C PHE A 66 2.15 5.51 -4.01
N PHE A 67 2.59 5.74 -2.76
CA PHE A 67 3.97 6.13 -2.48
C PHE A 67 4.95 5.08 -3.00
N PHE A 68 4.72 3.80 -2.68
CA PHE A 68 5.63 2.74 -3.12
C PHE A 68 5.59 2.57 -4.64
N LYS A 69 4.45 2.68 -5.26
CA LYS A 69 4.36 2.53 -6.71
C LYS A 69 5.07 3.65 -7.46
N CYS A 70 5.11 4.83 -6.90
CA CYS A 70 5.80 5.98 -7.52
C CYS A 70 7.30 5.99 -7.22
N ASN A 71 7.80 5.04 -6.42
CA ASN A 71 9.19 5.01 -6.01
C ASN A 71 10.00 4.11 -6.95
N ASN A 72 11.00 4.68 -7.61
CA ASN A 72 11.84 3.94 -8.57
C ASN A 72 12.67 2.85 -7.89
N ASP A 73 13.09 3.07 -6.65
CA ASP A 73 13.86 2.08 -5.90
C ASP A 73 13.01 0.86 -5.57
N PHE A 74 11.71 1.05 -5.35
CA PHE A 74 10.79 -0.05 -5.13
C PHE A 74 10.73 -0.98 -6.35
N GLU A 75 10.67 -0.43 -7.55
CA GLU A 75 10.66 -1.24 -8.77
C GLU A 75 11.90 -2.13 -8.88
N LYS A 76 13.06 -1.60 -8.48
CA LYS A 76 14.31 -2.37 -8.50
C LYS A 76 14.32 -3.49 -7.48
N GLY A 77 13.69 -3.28 -6.32
CA GLY A 77 13.66 -4.26 -5.23
C GLY A 77 12.45 -5.19 -5.25
N ARG A 78 11.54 -5.02 -6.17
CA ARG A 78 10.27 -5.74 -6.20
C ARG A 78 10.43 -7.27 -6.20
N LYS A 79 11.42 -7.78 -6.91
CA LYS A 79 11.67 -9.23 -6.99
C LYS A 79 12.03 -9.83 -5.64
N LYS A 80 12.86 -9.12 -4.86
CA LYS A 80 13.23 -9.57 -3.51
C LYS A 80 12.04 -9.60 -2.59
N ILE A 81 11.21 -8.55 -2.65
CA ILE A 81 10.01 -8.47 -1.84
C ILE A 81 9.04 -9.58 -2.22
N ALA A 82 8.91 -9.87 -3.51
CA ALA A 82 8.02 -10.92 -4.00
C ALA A 82 8.41 -12.31 -3.50
N GLN A 83 9.70 -12.57 -3.29
CA GLN A 83 10.15 -13.84 -2.73
C GLN A 83 9.67 -14.05 -1.30
N LYS A 84 9.64 -12.98 -0.51
CA LYS A 84 9.27 -13.05 0.90
C LYS A 84 7.78 -12.78 1.14
N TYR A 85 7.21 -11.87 0.35
CA TYR A 85 5.81 -11.47 0.48
C TYR A 85 5.14 -11.46 -0.89
N PRO A 86 4.97 -12.64 -1.52
CA PRO A 86 4.40 -12.69 -2.87
C PRO A 86 2.99 -12.11 -2.93
N ASN A 87 2.19 -12.32 -1.88
CA ASN A 87 0.82 -11.83 -1.86
C ASN A 87 0.75 -10.30 -1.80
N ALA A 88 1.70 -9.66 -1.10
CA ALA A 88 1.74 -8.21 -1.01
C ALA A 88 2.02 -7.58 -2.37
N VAL A 89 3.02 -8.10 -3.08
CA VAL A 89 3.37 -7.61 -4.42
C VAL A 89 2.24 -7.86 -5.40
N GLU A 90 1.65 -9.05 -5.33
CA GLU A 90 0.51 -9.40 -6.17
C GLU A 90 -0.66 -8.43 -5.97
N GLN A 91 -0.96 -8.08 -4.72
CA GLN A 91 -2.04 -7.14 -4.42
C GLN A 91 -1.74 -5.73 -4.95
N LEU A 92 -0.49 -5.28 -4.85
CA LEU A 92 -0.09 -3.99 -5.41
C LEU A 92 -0.29 -3.97 -6.93
N LEU A 93 0.11 -5.03 -7.61
CA LEU A 93 -0.06 -5.14 -9.06
C LEU A 93 -1.52 -5.23 -9.45
N LEU A 94 -2.30 -6.00 -8.71
CA LEU A 94 -3.73 -6.18 -8.97
C LEU A 94 -4.49 -4.87 -8.80
N LEU A 95 -4.14 -4.09 -7.77
CA LEU A 95 -4.75 -2.80 -7.55
C LEU A 95 -4.48 -1.85 -8.73
N GLU A 96 -3.24 -1.84 -9.23
CA GLU A 96 -2.88 -1.06 -10.41
C GLU A 96 -3.71 -1.46 -11.62
N TYR A 97 -3.84 -2.75 -11.85
CA TYR A 97 -4.62 -3.28 -12.97
C TYR A 97 -6.07 -2.84 -12.89
N ARG A 98 -6.68 -2.93 -11.70
CA ARG A 98 -8.06 -2.51 -11.50
C ARG A 98 -8.25 -1.01 -11.74
N MET A 99 -7.31 -0.20 -11.32
CA MET A 99 -7.37 1.23 -11.55
C MET A 99 -7.28 1.57 -13.05
N ASN A 100 -6.38 0.92 -13.76
CA ASN A 100 -6.23 1.10 -15.21
C ASN A 100 -7.47 0.64 -15.97
N GLU A 101 -8.02 -0.50 -15.59
CA GLU A 101 -9.24 -1.04 -16.21
C GLU A 101 -10.42 -0.07 -16.04
N LYS A 102 -10.54 0.52 -14.86
CA LYS A 102 -11.60 1.49 -14.58
C LYS A 102 -11.43 2.76 -15.40
N GLU A 103 -10.21 3.23 -15.58
CA GLU A 103 -9.92 4.38 -16.44
C GLU A 103 -10.30 4.12 -17.88
N GLU A 104 -10.00 2.93 -18.39
CA GLU A 104 -10.38 2.53 -19.76
C GLU A 104 -11.89 2.49 -19.92
N GLU A 105 -12.62 1.96 -18.96
CA GLU A 105 -14.08 1.94 -18.99
C GLU A 105 -14.65 3.36 -18.99
N ASP A 106 -14.13 4.22 -18.12
CA ASP A 106 -14.58 5.61 -18.06
C ASP A 106 -14.25 6.35 -19.36
N GLY A 107 -13.09 6.08 -19.94
CA GLY A 107 -12.69 6.64 -21.23
C GLY A 107 -13.61 6.21 -22.36
N ASN A 108 -14.02 4.95 -22.37
CA ASN A 108 -14.93 4.43 -23.39
C ASN A 108 -16.33 5.01 -23.23
N CYS A 109 -16.77 5.22 -22.00
CA CYS A 109 -18.07 5.83 -21.74
C CYS A 109 -18.10 7.32 -22.09
N GLY A 110 -16.96 7.97 -22.10
CA GLY A 110 -16.85 9.37 -22.44
C GLY A 110 -16.84 9.66 -23.92
N CYS A 111 -16.84 8.65 -24.70
CA CYS A 111 -16.91 8.80 -26.16
C CYS A 111 -18.36 8.83 -26.65
#